data_f42f2e8bef812cf1af5e8729e1dd5c9e
#
_entry.id   f42f2e8bef812cf1af5e8729e1dd5c9e
#
_cell.length_a   1.000
_cell.length_b   1.000
_cell.length_c   1.000
_cell.angle_alpha   90.00
_cell.angle_beta   90.00
_cell.angle_gamma   90.00
#
_symmetry.space_group_name_H-M   'P 1'
#
loop_
_entity.id
_entity.type
_entity.pdbx_description
1 polymer ?
#
loop_
_entity_poly.entity_id
_entity_poly.type
_entity_poly.pdbx_seq_one_letter_code
_entity_poly.pdbx_strand_id
1 'polypeptide(L)'
;MMKKLLMVALAGVALLTIVLSGCSTEVKAFTEPGQVVNIGVNKEFSIALGSNITTGYSWQVAYDSNALNLVEKIYKEQDNTGKQIVGASGTEYFNFKALNKGETEVTFTYRRPWEQPSAQDQTLVFTINVK
;
A
#
# COMPACT_ATOMS: atom_id res chain seq x y z
N MET A 1 -68.53 36.20 3.68
CA MET A 1 -67.69 35.28 4.48
C MET A 1 -66.45 34.98 3.72
N MET A 2 -65.39 35.55 4.13
CA MET A 2 -64.06 35.31 3.52
C MET A 2 -63.46 34.08 4.16
N LYS A 3 -63.51 32.97 3.46
CA LYS A 3 -62.73 31.81 3.83
C LYS A 3 -61.30 32.08 3.41
N LYS A 4 -60.50 32.44 4.39
CA LYS A 4 -59.05 32.56 4.18
C LYS A 4 -58.49 31.17 3.92
N LEU A 5 -58.20 30.93 2.69
CA LEU A 5 -57.42 29.75 2.32
C LEU A 5 -56.00 29.93 2.89
N LEU A 6 -55.73 29.25 3.95
CA LEU A 6 -54.39 29.17 4.47
C LEU A 6 -53.59 28.24 3.54
N MET A 7 -52.91 28.83 2.56
CA MET A 7 -51.89 28.08 1.84
C MET A 7 -50.73 27.89 2.79
N VAL A 8 -50.69 26.72 3.38
CA VAL A 8 -49.46 26.24 4.00
C VAL A 8 -48.54 25.87 2.87
N ALA A 9 -47.68 26.79 2.53
CA ALA A 9 -46.52 26.48 1.70
C ALA A 9 -45.62 25.55 2.51
N LEU A 10 -45.75 24.26 2.27
CA LEU A 10 -44.78 23.28 2.73
C LEU A 10 -43.50 23.53 1.92
N ALA A 11 -42.64 24.38 2.43
CA ALA A 11 -41.28 24.48 1.96
C ALA A 11 -40.61 23.16 2.29
N GLY A 12 -40.58 22.25 1.35
CA GLY A 12 -39.78 21.06 1.41
C GLY A 12 -38.33 21.49 1.42
N VAL A 13 -37.75 21.56 2.59
CA VAL A 13 -36.31 21.60 2.74
C VAL A 13 -35.80 20.25 2.28
N ALA A 14 -35.46 20.16 1.00
CA ALA A 14 -34.68 19.06 0.49
C ALA A 14 -33.34 19.16 1.18
N LEU A 15 -33.18 18.40 2.26
CA LEU A 15 -31.88 18.18 2.89
C LEU A 15 -31.07 17.39 1.87
N LEU A 16 -30.30 18.11 1.06
CA LEU A 16 -29.32 17.53 0.18
C LEU A 16 -28.20 16.99 1.09
N THR A 17 -28.38 15.77 1.56
CA THR A 17 -27.29 15.05 2.21
C THR A 17 -26.25 14.77 1.15
N ILE A 18 -25.26 15.65 1.07
CA ILE A 18 -24.04 15.37 0.34
C ILE A 18 -23.37 14.26 1.12
N VAL A 19 -23.60 13.03 0.71
CA VAL A 19 -22.79 11.90 1.12
C VAL A 19 -21.44 12.14 0.49
N LEU A 20 -20.54 12.77 1.24
CA LEU A 20 -19.13 12.76 0.95
C LEU A 20 -18.71 11.30 1.09
N SER A 21 -18.87 10.54 0.02
CA SER A 21 -18.18 9.27 -0.13
C SER A 21 -16.70 9.62 -0.13
N GLY A 22 -16.09 9.62 1.05
CA GLY A 22 -14.65 9.69 1.16
C GLY A 22 -14.11 8.48 0.40
N CYS A 23 -13.63 8.69 -0.82
CA CYS A 23 -12.74 7.74 -1.47
C CYS A 23 -11.48 7.68 -0.62
N SER A 24 -11.49 6.88 0.44
CA SER A 24 -10.26 6.34 0.97
C SER A 24 -9.73 5.44 -0.13
N THR A 25 -8.72 5.90 -0.84
CA THR A 25 -8.00 5.07 -1.79
C THR A 25 -7.24 4.06 -0.95
N GLU A 26 -7.88 2.92 -0.70
CA GLU A 26 -7.25 1.82 0.03
C GLU A 26 -6.09 1.32 -0.84
N VAL A 27 -4.87 1.54 -0.35
CA VAL A 27 -3.66 1.07 -1.03
C VAL A 27 -3.62 -0.45 -0.87
N LYS A 28 -3.77 -1.16 -1.98
CA LYS A 28 -3.75 -2.61 -1.99
C LYS A 28 -2.34 -3.12 -1.70
N ALA A 29 -2.21 -4.00 -0.71
CA ALA A 29 -0.96 -4.66 -0.36
C ALA A 29 -0.87 -6.05 -1.01
N PHE A 30 0.30 -6.35 -1.57
CA PHE A 30 0.64 -7.64 -2.16
C PHE A 30 1.72 -8.31 -1.32
N THR A 31 1.55 -9.59 -1.02
CA THR A 31 2.44 -10.33 -0.11
C THR A 31 3.12 -11.52 -0.79
N GLU A 32 2.59 -11.99 -1.91
CA GLU A 32 3.01 -13.21 -2.57
C GLU A 32 3.76 -12.92 -3.86
N PRO A 33 5.04 -13.32 -3.97
CA PRO A 33 5.75 -13.31 -5.24
C PRO A 33 5.13 -14.32 -6.21
N GLY A 34 5.23 -14.05 -7.50
CA GLY A 34 4.67 -14.89 -8.55
C GLY A 34 3.25 -14.50 -8.98
N GLN A 35 2.59 -13.60 -8.27
CA GLN A 35 1.38 -12.95 -8.76
C GLN A 35 1.74 -11.69 -9.55
N VAL A 36 1.07 -11.49 -10.66
CA VAL A 36 1.19 -10.24 -11.42
C VAL A 36 0.38 -9.15 -10.72
N VAL A 37 1.06 -8.09 -10.34
CA VAL A 37 0.40 -6.89 -9.78
C VAL A 37 -0.10 -6.04 -10.94
N ASN A 38 -1.42 -5.96 -11.12
CA ASN A 38 -2.04 -5.09 -12.11
C ASN A 38 -2.40 -3.76 -11.45
N ILE A 39 -1.85 -2.68 -11.92
CA ILE A 39 -2.06 -1.35 -11.34
C ILE A 39 -2.20 -0.29 -12.45
N GLY A 40 -3.07 0.70 -12.22
CA GLY A 40 -3.22 1.83 -13.13
C GLY A 40 -2.08 2.85 -13.00
N VAL A 41 -1.83 3.60 -14.08
CA VAL A 41 -0.91 4.75 -14.06
C VAL A 41 -1.33 5.73 -12.97
N ASN A 42 -0.37 6.28 -12.25
CA ASN A 42 -0.53 7.20 -11.11
C ASN A 42 -1.26 6.61 -9.89
N LYS A 43 -1.49 5.32 -9.88
CA LYS A 43 -2.04 4.61 -8.70
C LYS A 43 -0.92 4.10 -7.82
N GLU A 44 -1.24 3.99 -6.54
CA GLU A 44 -0.32 3.47 -5.52
C GLU A 44 -0.66 2.02 -5.17
N PHE A 45 0.38 1.27 -4.86
CA PHE A 45 0.28 -0.08 -4.33
C PHE A 45 1.40 -0.33 -3.32
N SER A 46 1.23 -1.33 -2.49
CA SER A 46 2.21 -1.70 -1.47
C SER A 46 2.62 -3.15 -1.64
N ILE A 47 3.90 -3.43 -1.42
CA ILE A 47 4.41 -4.80 -1.26
C ILE A 47 4.82 -4.96 0.20
N ALA A 48 4.28 -5.98 0.85
CA ALA A 48 4.48 -6.27 2.26
C ALA A 48 5.23 -7.58 2.43
N LEU A 49 6.39 -7.53 3.07
CA LEU A 49 7.28 -8.67 3.26
C LEU A 49 7.61 -8.86 4.73
N GLY A 50 7.49 -10.09 5.21
CA GLY A 50 7.90 -10.46 6.57
C GLY A 50 9.39 -10.21 6.78
N SER A 51 9.75 -9.62 7.91
CA SER A 51 11.12 -9.26 8.22
C SER A 51 11.38 -9.30 9.72
N ASN A 52 12.60 -9.67 10.10
CA ASN A 52 13.06 -9.56 11.47
C ASN A 52 14.31 -8.66 11.51
N ILE A 53 14.10 -7.37 11.69
CA ILE A 53 15.16 -6.38 11.67
C ILE A 53 16.13 -6.49 12.85
N THR A 54 15.76 -7.19 13.94
CA THR A 54 16.63 -7.39 15.09
C THR A 54 17.85 -8.25 14.76
N THR A 55 17.77 -9.04 13.68
CA THR A 55 18.88 -9.85 13.16
C THR A 55 19.86 -9.05 12.29
N GLY A 56 19.51 -7.80 11.97
CA GLY A 56 20.23 -6.96 11.03
C GLY A 56 19.85 -7.21 9.56
N TYR A 57 19.03 -8.23 9.28
CA TYR A 57 18.50 -8.47 7.95
C TYR A 57 17.37 -7.49 7.62
N SER A 58 17.37 -7.04 6.40
CA SER A 58 16.26 -6.24 5.83
C SER A 58 16.14 -6.49 4.34
N TRP A 59 14.97 -6.18 3.80
CA TRP A 59 14.74 -6.27 2.37
C TRP A 59 15.36 -5.09 1.65
N GLN A 60 16.28 -5.39 0.74
CA GLN A 60 16.83 -4.44 -0.21
C GLN A 60 16.00 -4.51 -1.48
N VAL A 61 15.65 -3.37 -2.06
CA VAL A 61 14.78 -3.29 -3.22
C VAL A 61 15.51 -2.74 -4.44
N ALA A 62 15.32 -3.38 -5.58
CA ALA A 62 15.77 -2.90 -6.88
C ALA A 62 14.56 -2.81 -7.84
N TYR A 63 14.39 -1.68 -8.49
CA TYR A 63 13.29 -1.41 -9.40
C TYR A 63 13.69 -0.36 -10.44
N ASP A 64 12.91 -0.29 -11.52
CA ASP A 64 13.09 0.73 -12.55
C ASP A 64 12.41 2.04 -12.12
N SER A 65 13.19 3.06 -11.84
CA SER A 65 12.72 4.38 -11.41
C SER A 65 11.95 5.14 -12.51
N ASN A 66 12.04 4.72 -13.76
CA ASN A 66 11.21 5.27 -14.83
C ASN A 66 9.80 4.68 -14.83
N ALA A 67 9.64 3.44 -14.38
CA ALA A 67 8.36 2.75 -14.32
C ALA A 67 7.61 2.99 -13.02
N LEU A 68 8.32 3.03 -11.91
CA LEU A 68 7.79 3.11 -10.54
C LEU A 68 8.53 4.16 -9.72
N ASN A 69 7.84 4.72 -8.74
CA ASN A 69 8.44 5.54 -7.70
C ASN A 69 8.21 4.90 -6.33
N LEU A 70 9.27 4.66 -5.59
CA LEU A 70 9.17 4.24 -4.19
C LEU A 70 8.84 5.47 -3.34
N VAL A 71 7.60 5.57 -2.91
CA VAL A 71 7.09 6.71 -2.14
C VAL A 71 7.56 6.63 -0.69
N GLU A 72 7.50 5.42 -0.11
CA GLU A 72 7.77 5.23 1.30
C GLU A 72 8.14 3.77 1.59
N LYS A 73 9.01 3.59 2.58
CA LYS A 73 9.32 2.30 3.19
C LYS A 73 9.00 2.36 4.67
N ILE A 74 8.12 1.48 5.15
CA ILE A 74 7.68 1.44 6.55
C ILE A 74 7.95 0.05 7.12
N TYR A 75 8.45 0.00 8.35
CA TYR A 75 8.49 -1.23 9.14
C TYR A 75 7.43 -1.17 10.23
N LYS A 76 6.65 -2.24 10.36
CA LYS A 76 5.70 -2.43 11.45
C LYS A 76 6.03 -3.70 12.21
N GLU A 77 6.25 -3.56 13.50
CA GLU A 77 6.40 -4.71 14.38
C GLU A 77 5.07 -5.47 14.47
N GLN A 78 5.18 -6.79 14.61
CA GLN A 78 4.01 -7.61 14.88
C GLN A 78 3.46 -7.23 16.26
N ASP A 79 2.17 -6.90 16.30
CA ASP A 79 1.50 -6.56 17.54
C ASP A 79 1.32 -7.81 18.40
N ASN A 80 2.24 -8.00 19.32
CA ASN A 80 2.14 -9.02 20.38
C ASN A 80 1.63 -8.33 21.63
N THR A 81 0.33 -8.10 21.71
CA THR A 81 -0.33 -7.44 22.84
C THR A 81 0.23 -7.88 24.21
N GLY A 82 1.00 -6.99 24.83
CA GLY A 82 1.45 -7.12 26.21
C GLY A 82 2.70 -7.94 26.47
N LYS A 83 3.41 -8.43 25.46
CA LYS A 83 4.68 -9.13 25.60
C LYS A 83 5.77 -8.44 24.77
N GLN A 84 6.74 -7.84 25.43
CA GLN A 84 8.01 -7.49 24.79
C GLN A 84 8.76 -8.79 24.47
N ILE A 85 8.57 -9.28 23.25
CA ILE A 85 9.36 -10.40 22.76
C ILE A 85 10.57 -9.80 22.06
N VAL A 86 11.73 -9.95 22.64
CA VAL A 86 13.01 -9.64 21.98
C VAL A 86 13.13 -10.51 20.73
N GLY A 87 13.32 -9.90 19.57
CA GLY A 87 13.38 -10.62 18.30
C GLY A 87 12.04 -10.85 17.62
N ALA A 88 11.00 -10.11 18.01
CA ALA A 88 9.71 -10.18 17.32
C ALA A 88 9.85 -9.85 15.84
N SER A 89 9.29 -10.70 14.98
CA SER A 89 9.19 -10.46 13.55
C SER A 89 8.19 -9.32 13.28
N GLY A 90 8.35 -8.66 12.16
CA GLY A 90 7.49 -7.61 11.69
C GLY A 90 7.27 -7.69 10.19
N THR A 91 6.80 -6.62 9.61
CA THR A 91 6.55 -6.51 8.17
C THR A 91 7.14 -5.22 7.64
N GLU A 92 7.91 -5.33 6.57
CA GLU A 92 8.37 -4.19 5.79
C GLU A 92 7.37 -3.94 4.67
N TYR A 93 6.88 -2.70 4.59
CA TYR A 93 5.97 -2.22 3.55
C TYR A 93 6.72 -1.31 2.60
N PHE A 94 6.63 -1.61 1.32
CA PHE A 94 7.19 -0.79 0.24
C PHE A 94 6.04 -0.20 -0.56
N ASN A 95 5.81 1.08 -0.37
CA ASN A 95 4.73 1.81 -1.04
C ASN A 95 5.26 2.42 -2.33
N PHE A 96 4.71 1.97 -3.45
CA PHE A 96 5.06 2.43 -4.79
C PHE A 96 3.93 3.20 -5.44
N LYS A 97 4.31 4.11 -6.34
CA LYS A 97 3.42 4.74 -7.30
C LYS A 97 3.81 4.33 -8.70
N ALA A 98 2.85 3.85 -9.48
CA ALA A 98 3.06 3.52 -10.89
C ALA A 98 3.16 4.80 -11.74
N LEU A 99 4.20 4.92 -12.54
CA LEU A 99 4.48 6.12 -13.34
C LEU A 99 4.13 5.95 -14.82
N ASN A 100 4.60 4.88 -15.44
CA ASN A 100 4.48 4.64 -16.87
C ASN A 100 3.90 3.26 -17.18
N LYS A 101 3.08 3.19 -18.22
CA LYS A 101 2.51 1.92 -18.72
C LYS A 101 3.62 0.97 -19.15
N GLY A 102 3.39 -0.29 -18.90
CA GLY A 102 4.28 -1.38 -19.27
C GLY A 102 4.46 -2.40 -18.18
N GLU A 103 5.17 -3.45 -18.48
CA GLU A 103 5.55 -4.48 -17.51
C GLU A 103 6.94 -4.19 -16.98
N THR A 104 7.07 -4.28 -15.65
CA THR A 104 8.33 -4.10 -14.94
C THR A 104 8.43 -5.08 -13.79
N GLU A 105 9.64 -5.32 -13.30
CA GLU A 105 9.90 -6.19 -12.17
C GLU A 105 10.45 -5.39 -10.99
N VAL A 106 10.07 -5.82 -9.79
CA VAL A 106 10.66 -5.35 -8.53
C VAL A 106 11.32 -6.53 -7.86
N THR A 107 12.60 -6.40 -7.59
CA THR A 107 13.41 -7.45 -6.96
C THR A 107 13.74 -7.06 -5.53
N PHE A 108 13.43 -7.97 -4.61
CA PHE A 108 13.75 -7.82 -3.20
C PHE A 108 14.78 -8.86 -2.80
N THR A 109 15.83 -8.43 -2.11
CA THR A 109 16.87 -9.31 -1.57
C THR A 109 16.95 -9.14 -0.06
N TYR A 110 16.79 -10.22 0.68
CA TYR A 110 16.85 -10.24 2.14
C TYR A 110 18.28 -10.48 2.59
N ARG A 111 18.93 -9.45 3.13
CA ARG A 111 20.35 -9.49 3.51
C ARG A 111 20.68 -8.45 4.55
N ARG A 112 21.87 -8.62 5.16
CA ARG A 112 22.49 -7.56 5.95
C ARG A 112 23.22 -6.60 4.99
N PRO A 113 22.88 -5.29 5.00
CA PRO A 113 23.41 -4.34 4.00
C PRO A 113 24.93 -4.18 4.03
N TRP A 114 25.58 -4.42 5.19
CA TRP A 114 27.01 -4.29 5.35
C TRP A 114 27.81 -5.53 4.96
N GLU A 115 27.14 -6.66 4.70
CA GLU A 115 27.78 -7.90 4.26
C GLU A 115 27.85 -7.95 2.73
N GLN A 116 28.80 -8.72 2.21
CA GLN A 116 28.91 -8.95 0.78
C GLN A 116 27.68 -9.72 0.27
N PRO A 117 27.14 -9.36 -0.92
CA PRO A 117 26.07 -10.13 -1.53
C PRO A 117 26.46 -11.60 -1.69
N SER A 118 25.52 -12.50 -1.39
CA SER A 118 25.72 -13.95 -1.47
C SER A 118 24.66 -14.58 -2.37
N ALA A 119 25.01 -15.65 -3.07
CA ALA A 119 24.06 -16.46 -3.82
C ALA A 119 23.02 -17.15 -2.93
N GLN A 120 23.25 -17.19 -1.61
CA GLN A 120 22.34 -17.76 -0.62
C GLN A 120 21.33 -16.73 -0.07
N ASP A 121 21.47 -15.46 -0.43
CA ASP A 121 20.53 -14.42 -0.05
C ASP A 121 19.15 -14.72 -0.64
N GLN A 122 18.10 -14.63 0.19
CA GLN A 122 16.74 -14.83 -0.29
C GLN A 122 16.36 -13.72 -1.25
N THR A 123 15.88 -14.09 -2.44
CA THR A 123 15.45 -13.13 -3.47
C THR A 123 14.01 -13.41 -3.87
N LEU A 124 13.20 -12.35 -3.90
CA LEU A 124 11.82 -12.38 -4.37
C LEU A 124 11.65 -11.40 -5.53
N VAL A 125 10.93 -11.83 -6.56
CA VAL A 125 10.62 -11.00 -7.74
C VAL A 125 9.12 -10.83 -7.87
N PHE A 126 8.68 -9.60 -7.98
CA PHE A 126 7.29 -9.23 -8.27
C PHE A 126 7.20 -8.66 -9.68
N THR A 127 6.27 -9.16 -10.46
CA THR A 127 5.97 -8.61 -11.78
C THR A 127 4.85 -7.57 -11.64
N ILE A 128 5.09 -6.37 -12.13
CA ILE A 128 4.16 -5.25 -12.08
C ILE A 128 3.72 -4.92 -13.49
N ASN A 129 2.43 -5.00 -13.74
CA ASN A 129 1.83 -4.61 -15.01
C ASN A 129 1.08 -3.29 -14.83
N VAL A 130 1.66 -2.22 -15.32
CA VAL A 130 1.06 -0.88 -15.28
C VAL A 130 0.20 -0.68 -16.53
N LYS A 131 -1.06 -0.44 -16.29
CA LYS A 131 -2.09 -0.28 -17.35
C LYS A 131 -2.45 1.16 -17.63
#